data_9e81eb0b068676ff8a3a533b88561ba5
#
_entry.id   9e81eb0b068676ff8a3a533b88561ba5
#
_cell.length_a   1.000
_cell.length_b   1.000
_cell.length_c   1.000
_cell.angle_alpha   90.00
_cell.angle_beta   90.00
_cell.angle_gamma   90.00
#
_symmetry.space_group_name_H-M   'P 1'
#
loop_
_entity.id
_entity.type
_entity.pdbx_description
1 polymer ?
#
loop_
_entity_poly.entity_id
_entity_poly.type
_entity_poly.pdbx_seq_one_letter_code
_entity_poly.pdbx_strand_id
1 'polypeptide(L)'
;MTGLARFSLNQQTVRQWSLPELAAGCAAAGVRHVGLWRGPVQEYGAAAAGRLVRQHGLSVSSLCRGGFLTSPEPVARAAALADNRAAVEEAAELGAAVLVLVPGGLPPGSRDLTGARERVAEALDALAPYAAGHGVRLAIEPLHPMYASDRSVVTTLRQALDLAERFPADQVGVVVDSYHLWWDDTVAGQLARAGEGGRIAALQLADWVTPLPEGALLGRGQLGDGCVDLRWFFEQATAAGYQGPVEAEIFSTRLWARNGAEVLAETLERYLRYVLARPGVAADPEIAQRVTER
;
A
#
# COMPACT_ATOMS: atom_id res chain seq x y z
N MET A 1 10.12 -5.51 -21.88
CA MET A 1 9.52 -6.12 -20.64
C MET A 1 10.25 -5.75 -19.34
N THR A 2 11.36 -5.03 -19.38
CA THR A 2 12.16 -4.68 -18.20
C THR A 2 11.54 -3.64 -17.27
N GLY A 3 10.67 -2.76 -17.75
CA GLY A 3 10.08 -1.68 -16.94
C GLY A 3 8.96 -2.09 -15.97
N LEU A 4 8.23 -3.17 -16.25
CA LEU A 4 7.09 -3.62 -15.43
C LEU A 4 7.44 -4.70 -14.39
N ALA A 5 8.70 -5.09 -14.28
CA ALA A 5 9.10 -6.20 -13.40
C ALA A 5 8.74 -5.96 -11.92
N ARG A 6 8.72 -4.71 -11.49
CA ARG A 6 8.37 -4.30 -10.12
C ARG A 6 6.96 -3.73 -9.99
N PHE A 7 6.23 -3.58 -11.09
CA PHE A 7 4.86 -3.05 -11.02
C PHE A 7 3.94 -4.02 -10.28
N SER A 8 3.15 -3.50 -9.36
CA SER A 8 2.07 -4.20 -8.66
C SER A 8 0.76 -3.44 -8.84
N LEU A 9 -0.30 -4.15 -9.18
CA LEU A 9 -1.64 -3.59 -9.19
C LEU A 9 -2.31 -3.82 -7.85
N ASN A 10 -2.65 -2.74 -7.13
CA ASN A 10 -3.49 -2.88 -5.95
C ASN A 10 -4.96 -3.09 -6.37
N GLN A 11 -5.63 -4.02 -5.71
CA GLN A 11 -7.03 -4.40 -5.99
C GLN A 11 -7.99 -3.21 -5.99
N GLN A 12 -7.73 -2.19 -5.16
CA GLN A 12 -8.58 -1.00 -5.13
C GLN A 12 -8.54 -0.17 -6.41
N THR A 13 -7.49 -0.27 -7.20
CA THR A 13 -7.41 0.43 -8.50
C THR A 13 -8.45 -0.10 -9.50
N VAL A 14 -8.76 -1.39 -9.41
CA VAL A 14 -9.75 -2.10 -10.24
C VAL A 14 -10.79 -2.81 -9.37
N ARG A 15 -11.33 -2.12 -8.37
CA ARG A 15 -12.24 -2.68 -7.37
C ARG A 15 -13.50 -3.35 -7.96
N GLN A 16 -13.89 -2.97 -9.17
CA GLN A 16 -14.99 -3.56 -9.92
C GLN A 16 -14.71 -5.01 -10.36
N TRP A 17 -13.44 -5.46 -10.31
CA TRP A 17 -13.06 -6.83 -10.61
C TRP A 17 -13.17 -7.75 -9.39
N SER A 18 -13.70 -8.94 -9.60
CA SER A 18 -13.55 -10.05 -8.67
C SER A 18 -12.08 -10.52 -8.60
N LEU A 19 -11.72 -11.30 -7.59
CA LEU A 19 -10.36 -11.87 -7.49
C LEU A 19 -9.95 -12.69 -8.72
N PRO A 20 -10.83 -13.58 -9.30
CA PRO A 20 -10.50 -14.29 -10.54
C PRO A 20 -10.26 -13.35 -11.73
N GLU A 21 -11.09 -12.30 -11.90
CA GLU A 21 -10.90 -11.32 -12.97
C GLU A 21 -9.60 -10.53 -12.79
N LEU A 22 -9.27 -10.13 -11.55
CA LEU A 22 -8.00 -9.48 -11.22
C LEU A 22 -6.82 -10.38 -11.60
N ALA A 23 -6.84 -11.64 -11.17
CA ALA A 23 -5.75 -12.58 -11.43
C ALA A 23 -5.56 -12.83 -12.92
N ALA A 24 -6.65 -13.09 -13.66
CA ALA A 24 -6.60 -13.32 -15.09
C ALA A 24 -6.17 -12.06 -15.86
N GLY A 25 -6.73 -10.89 -15.53
CA GLY A 25 -6.40 -9.62 -16.18
C GLY A 25 -4.95 -9.21 -15.97
N CYS A 26 -4.44 -9.33 -14.75
CA CYS A 26 -3.03 -9.06 -14.44
C CYS A 26 -2.08 -10.00 -15.19
N ALA A 27 -2.37 -11.30 -15.19
CA ALA A 27 -1.56 -12.30 -15.91
C ALA A 27 -1.53 -12.01 -17.42
N ALA A 28 -2.70 -11.72 -18.02
CA ALA A 28 -2.80 -11.38 -19.44
C ALA A 28 -2.01 -10.12 -19.80
N ALA A 29 -1.97 -9.12 -18.90
CA ALA A 29 -1.22 -7.88 -19.08
C ALA A 29 0.28 -8.01 -18.74
N GLY A 30 0.76 -9.19 -18.31
CA GLY A 30 2.16 -9.42 -17.93
C GLY A 30 2.55 -8.80 -16.57
N VAL A 31 1.58 -8.40 -15.76
CA VAL A 31 1.77 -7.98 -14.36
C VAL A 31 2.11 -9.20 -13.53
N ARG A 32 3.03 -9.06 -12.56
CA ARG A 32 3.49 -10.16 -11.72
C ARG A 32 3.16 -10.03 -10.25
N HIS A 33 2.77 -8.85 -9.80
CA HIS A 33 2.51 -8.55 -8.40
C HIS A 33 1.14 -7.91 -8.24
N VAL A 34 0.44 -8.25 -7.17
CA VAL A 34 -0.87 -7.68 -6.82
C VAL A 34 -0.91 -7.36 -5.32
N GLY A 35 -1.39 -6.16 -4.98
CA GLY A 35 -1.78 -5.81 -3.62
C GLY A 35 -3.24 -6.20 -3.38
N LEU A 36 -3.54 -6.94 -2.33
CA LEU A 36 -4.88 -7.46 -2.06
C LEU A 36 -5.49 -6.88 -0.80
N TRP A 37 -6.82 -6.95 -0.72
CA TRP A 37 -7.61 -6.45 0.40
C TRP A 37 -8.35 -7.58 1.11
N ARG A 38 -8.38 -7.53 2.47
CA ARG A 38 -8.93 -8.59 3.34
C ARG A 38 -10.38 -8.94 3.02
N GLY A 39 -11.26 -7.95 2.79
CA GLY A 39 -12.67 -8.22 2.51
C GLY A 39 -12.86 -9.24 1.36
N PRO A 40 -12.43 -8.94 0.13
CA PRO A 40 -12.51 -9.89 -0.99
C PRO A 40 -11.73 -11.19 -0.76
N VAL A 41 -10.60 -11.13 -0.04
CA VAL A 41 -9.81 -12.34 0.31
C VAL A 41 -10.58 -13.23 1.27
N GLN A 42 -11.26 -12.67 2.29
CA GLN A 42 -12.10 -13.40 3.23
C GLN A 42 -13.32 -14.04 2.54
N GLU A 43 -13.97 -13.29 1.64
CA GLU A 43 -15.10 -13.81 0.85
C GLU A 43 -14.71 -14.99 -0.03
N TYR A 44 -13.49 -14.96 -0.60
CA TYR A 44 -12.98 -16.04 -1.47
C TYR A 44 -12.32 -17.17 -0.68
N GLY A 45 -11.88 -16.91 0.55
CA GLY A 45 -11.06 -17.76 1.40
C GLY A 45 -9.56 -17.56 1.12
N ALA A 46 -8.79 -17.19 2.15
CA ALA A 46 -7.37 -16.78 2.03
C ALA A 46 -6.50 -17.84 1.32
N ALA A 47 -6.59 -19.09 1.73
CA ALA A 47 -5.85 -20.18 1.11
C ALA A 47 -6.24 -20.42 -0.36
N ALA A 48 -7.53 -20.26 -0.72
CA ALA A 48 -8.01 -20.38 -2.10
C ALA A 48 -7.54 -19.21 -2.95
N ALA A 49 -7.59 -17.98 -2.41
CA ALA A 49 -7.07 -16.77 -3.05
C ALA A 49 -5.55 -16.90 -3.34
N GLY A 50 -4.78 -17.39 -2.38
CA GLY A 50 -3.35 -17.65 -2.55
C GLY A 50 -3.06 -18.67 -3.66
N ARG A 51 -3.85 -19.76 -3.74
CA ARG A 51 -3.71 -20.72 -4.83
C ARG A 51 -4.05 -20.09 -6.20
N LEU A 52 -5.14 -19.34 -6.28
CA LEU A 52 -5.56 -18.63 -7.49
C LEU A 52 -4.46 -17.70 -8.01
N VAL A 53 -3.91 -16.85 -7.15
CA VAL A 53 -2.83 -15.93 -7.49
C VAL A 53 -1.61 -16.66 -8.05
N ARG A 54 -1.17 -17.72 -7.36
CA ARG A 54 -0.02 -18.53 -7.81
C ARG A 54 -0.28 -19.27 -9.12
N GLN A 55 -1.50 -19.79 -9.36
CA GLN A 55 -1.89 -20.46 -10.62
C GLN A 55 -1.78 -19.52 -11.82
N HIS A 56 -1.97 -18.21 -11.63
CA HIS A 56 -1.79 -17.19 -12.67
C HIS A 56 -0.35 -16.64 -12.74
N GLY A 57 0.61 -17.23 -12.02
CA GLY A 57 2.01 -16.79 -12.02
C GLY A 57 2.22 -15.44 -11.31
N LEU A 58 1.29 -15.06 -10.44
CA LEU A 58 1.35 -13.82 -9.65
C LEU A 58 1.89 -14.08 -8.25
N SER A 59 2.39 -13.02 -7.61
CA SER A 59 2.67 -12.97 -6.17
C SER A 59 1.93 -11.81 -5.52
N VAL A 60 1.67 -11.94 -4.21
CA VAL A 60 1.02 -10.88 -3.43
C VAL A 60 2.09 -9.97 -2.85
N SER A 61 2.07 -8.68 -3.21
CA SER A 61 2.99 -7.66 -2.70
C SER A 61 2.66 -7.24 -1.27
N SER A 62 1.38 -7.09 -0.98
CA SER A 62 0.87 -6.74 0.34
C SER A 62 -0.56 -7.23 0.55
N LEU A 63 -0.95 -7.43 1.81
CA LEU A 63 -2.34 -7.54 2.22
C LEU A 63 -2.75 -6.28 2.98
N CYS A 64 -3.79 -5.61 2.55
CA CYS A 64 -4.45 -4.51 3.25
C CYS A 64 -5.75 -5.01 3.89
N ARG A 65 -6.07 -4.71 5.09
CA ARG A 65 -5.28 -4.06 6.09
C ARG A 65 -5.53 -4.66 7.48
N GLY A 66 -4.53 -4.57 8.34
CA GLY A 66 -4.70 -4.62 9.78
C GLY A 66 -4.78 -3.20 10.37
N GLY A 67 -4.65 -3.09 11.68
CA GLY A 67 -4.59 -1.82 12.40
C GLY A 67 -5.80 -1.52 13.29
N PHE A 68 -6.19 -0.24 13.38
CA PHE A 68 -7.26 0.27 14.26
C PHE A 68 -7.02 -0.03 15.75
N LEU A 69 -5.83 0.32 16.21
CA LEU A 69 -5.26 -0.07 17.51
C LEU A 69 -5.37 1.04 18.58
N THR A 70 -6.14 2.11 18.33
CA THR A 70 -6.13 3.33 19.15
C THR A 70 -7.14 3.36 20.29
N SER A 71 -8.05 2.37 20.38
CA SER A 71 -9.10 2.39 21.39
C SER A 71 -8.56 2.36 22.82
N PRO A 72 -9.06 3.20 23.74
CA PRO A 72 -8.74 3.12 25.16
C PRO A 72 -9.46 1.97 25.87
N GLU A 73 -10.57 1.47 25.30
CA GLU A 73 -11.44 0.48 25.93
C GLU A 73 -10.81 -0.92 25.88
N PRO A 74 -10.65 -1.62 27.01
CA PRO A 74 -9.97 -2.93 27.08
C PRO A 74 -10.59 -3.99 26.16
N VAL A 75 -11.93 -4.05 26.09
CA VAL A 75 -12.64 -5.02 25.25
C VAL A 75 -12.38 -4.74 23.77
N ALA A 76 -12.45 -3.47 23.36
CA ALA A 76 -12.17 -3.09 21.96
C ALA A 76 -10.70 -3.32 21.59
N ARG A 77 -9.76 -3.09 22.51
CA ARG A 77 -8.33 -3.40 22.32
C ARG A 77 -8.10 -4.90 22.10
N ALA A 78 -8.73 -5.73 22.95
CA ALA A 78 -8.62 -7.18 22.80
C ALA A 78 -9.21 -7.67 21.45
N ALA A 79 -10.35 -7.14 21.06
CA ALA A 79 -10.98 -7.46 19.77
C ALA A 79 -10.10 -7.01 18.59
N ALA A 80 -9.55 -5.80 18.63
CA ALA A 80 -8.63 -5.31 17.59
C ALA A 80 -7.37 -6.19 17.49
N LEU A 81 -6.80 -6.60 18.62
CA LEU A 81 -5.64 -7.48 18.62
C LEU A 81 -5.96 -8.86 18.02
N ALA A 82 -7.14 -9.42 18.34
CA ALA A 82 -7.60 -10.69 17.76
C ALA A 82 -7.81 -10.57 16.25
N ASP A 83 -8.45 -9.48 15.75
CA ASP A 83 -8.63 -9.23 14.33
C ASP A 83 -7.29 -9.08 13.58
N ASN A 84 -6.31 -8.40 14.20
CA ASN A 84 -4.99 -8.26 13.60
C ASN A 84 -4.21 -9.59 13.58
N ARG A 85 -4.38 -10.47 14.55
CA ARG A 85 -3.81 -11.83 14.49
C ARG A 85 -4.43 -12.62 13.34
N ALA A 86 -5.75 -12.57 13.17
CA ALA A 86 -6.41 -13.17 12.02
C ALA A 86 -5.90 -12.60 10.69
N ALA A 87 -5.65 -11.27 10.62
CA ALA A 87 -5.06 -10.65 9.43
C ALA A 87 -3.64 -11.16 9.12
N VAL A 88 -2.85 -11.45 10.14
CA VAL A 88 -1.52 -12.08 9.97
C VAL A 88 -1.65 -13.51 9.43
N GLU A 89 -2.57 -14.31 9.98
CA GLU A 89 -2.84 -15.67 9.50
C GLU A 89 -3.33 -15.66 8.04
N GLU A 90 -4.26 -14.76 7.71
CA GLU A 90 -4.74 -14.55 6.33
C GLU A 90 -3.59 -14.17 5.38
N ALA A 91 -2.69 -13.28 5.80
CA ALA A 91 -1.51 -12.89 5.01
C ALA A 91 -0.59 -14.08 4.77
N ALA A 92 -0.32 -14.88 5.79
CA ALA A 92 0.53 -16.07 5.68
C ALA A 92 -0.08 -17.12 4.74
N GLU A 93 -1.39 -17.43 4.88
CA GLU A 93 -2.09 -18.36 3.99
C GLU A 93 -2.12 -17.89 2.53
N LEU A 94 -2.31 -16.59 2.33
CA LEU A 94 -2.31 -15.94 1.03
C LEU A 94 -0.92 -15.98 0.37
N GLY A 95 0.14 -16.00 1.18
CA GLY A 95 1.53 -15.87 0.75
C GLY A 95 1.96 -14.42 0.58
N ALA A 96 1.31 -13.49 1.29
CA ALA A 96 1.70 -12.09 1.38
C ALA A 96 2.77 -11.91 2.45
N ALA A 97 3.97 -11.47 2.07
CA ALA A 97 5.04 -11.21 3.03
C ALA A 97 4.85 -9.93 3.85
N VAL A 98 3.93 -9.05 3.45
CA VAL A 98 3.67 -7.74 4.07
C VAL A 98 2.20 -7.60 4.42
N LEU A 99 1.90 -7.28 5.70
CA LEU A 99 0.60 -6.82 6.16
C LEU A 99 0.66 -5.31 6.43
N VAL A 100 -0.09 -4.53 5.67
CA VAL A 100 -0.22 -3.08 5.87
C VAL A 100 -1.08 -2.81 7.10
N LEU A 101 -0.59 -1.97 8.00
CA LEU A 101 -1.30 -1.52 9.20
C LEU A 101 -1.69 -0.05 9.08
N VAL A 102 -2.99 0.22 9.09
CA VAL A 102 -3.56 1.55 9.29
C VAL A 102 -3.81 1.73 10.79
N PRO A 103 -3.00 2.53 11.50
CA PRO A 103 -2.94 2.53 12.97
C PRO A 103 -4.27 2.75 13.69
N GLY A 104 -5.21 3.46 13.09
CA GLY A 104 -6.47 3.90 13.68
C GLY A 104 -6.47 5.40 13.97
N GLY A 105 -7.64 6.02 13.81
CA GLY A 105 -7.85 7.44 14.09
C GLY A 105 -7.96 7.74 15.59
N LEU A 106 -8.04 9.02 15.92
CA LEU A 106 -8.31 9.45 17.29
C LEU A 106 -9.72 8.97 17.71
N PRO A 107 -9.85 8.24 18.83
CA PRO A 107 -11.15 7.73 19.27
C PRO A 107 -12.19 8.85 19.45
N PRO A 108 -13.46 8.62 19.11
CA PRO A 108 -14.52 9.63 19.21
C PRO A 108 -14.56 10.27 20.60
N GLY A 109 -14.60 11.61 20.65
CA GLY A 109 -14.61 12.39 21.89
C GLY A 109 -13.27 12.47 22.63
N SER A 110 -12.25 11.74 22.19
CA SER A 110 -10.90 11.80 22.79
C SER A 110 -10.17 13.10 22.39
N ARG A 111 -9.34 13.59 23.31
CA ARG A 111 -8.36 14.66 23.08
C ARG A 111 -6.92 14.14 23.29
N ASP A 112 -6.77 12.84 23.54
CA ASP A 112 -5.53 12.18 23.90
C ASP A 112 -4.87 11.57 22.67
N LEU A 113 -4.25 12.41 21.84
CA LEU A 113 -3.52 11.96 20.66
C LEU A 113 -2.24 11.20 21.04
N THR A 114 -1.58 11.61 22.10
CA THR A 114 -0.35 10.93 22.60
C THR A 114 -0.66 9.51 23.08
N GLY A 115 -1.64 9.35 23.95
CA GLY A 115 -2.02 8.03 24.41
C GLY A 115 -2.60 7.13 23.31
N ALA A 116 -3.25 7.73 22.28
CA ALA A 116 -3.65 6.94 21.11
C ALA A 116 -2.46 6.33 20.38
N ARG A 117 -1.35 7.07 20.20
CA ARG A 117 -0.10 6.59 19.62
C ARG A 117 0.62 5.57 20.50
N GLU A 118 0.58 5.77 21.83
CA GLU A 118 1.15 4.81 22.79
C GLU A 118 0.42 3.47 22.71
N ARG A 119 -0.90 3.47 22.61
CA ARG A 119 -1.70 2.25 22.42
C ARG A 119 -1.38 1.50 21.14
N VAL A 120 -1.06 2.22 20.05
CA VAL A 120 -0.53 1.60 18.82
C VAL A 120 0.80 0.91 19.10
N ALA A 121 1.70 1.57 19.81
CA ALA A 121 3.00 0.99 20.18
C ALA A 121 2.84 -0.28 21.03
N GLU A 122 2.00 -0.24 22.08
CA GLU A 122 1.70 -1.38 22.93
C GLU A 122 1.11 -2.56 22.12
N ALA A 123 0.23 -2.29 21.17
CA ALA A 123 -0.32 -3.33 20.31
C ALA A 123 0.73 -3.97 19.42
N LEU A 124 1.66 -3.16 18.89
CA LEU A 124 2.80 -3.66 18.10
C LEU A 124 3.72 -4.56 18.92
N ASP A 125 3.94 -4.28 20.22
CA ASP A 125 4.73 -5.14 21.11
C ASP A 125 4.18 -6.59 21.16
N ALA A 126 2.86 -6.76 21.04
CA ALA A 126 2.21 -8.07 21.00
C ALA A 126 2.10 -8.68 19.59
N LEU A 127 1.98 -7.83 18.55
CA LEU A 127 1.74 -8.28 17.17
C LEU A 127 3.03 -8.59 16.42
N ALA A 128 4.11 -7.83 16.64
CA ALA A 128 5.34 -8.00 15.88
C ALA A 128 5.95 -9.40 15.99
N PRO A 129 6.16 -9.96 17.21
CA PRO A 129 6.68 -11.33 17.32
C PRO A 129 5.69 -12.37 16.79
N TYR A 130 4.38 -12.14 16.90
CA TYR A 130 3.36 -13.03 16.35
C TYR A 130 3.43 -13.07 14.83
N ALA A 131 3.49 -11.91 14.16
CA ALA A 131 3.59 -11.80 12.72
C ALA A 131 4.90 -12.42 12.20
N ALA A 132 6.02 -12.16 12.88
CA ALA A 132 7.32 -12.74 12.53
C ALA A 132 7.27 -14.28 12.60
N GLY A 133 6.60 -14.86 13.59
CA GLY A 133 6.39 -16.31 13.71
C GLY A 133 5.61 -16.92 12.53
N HIS A 134 4.84 -16.12 11.81
CA HIS A 134 4.10 -16.50 10.61
C HIS A 134 4.82 -16.09 9.29
N GLY A 135 6.02 -15.53 9.36
CA GLY A 135 6.77 -15.04 8.19
C GLY A 135 6.16 -13.78 7.57
N VAL A 136 5.37 -13.03 8.31
CA VAL A 136 4.70 -11.79 7.87
C VAL A 136 5.37 -10.58 8.51
N ARG A 137 5.76 -9.60 7.68
CA ARG A 137 6.28 -8.31 8.12
C ARG A 137 5.13 -7.32 8.29
N LEU A 138 5.02 -6.66 9.42
CA LEU A 138 4.08 -5.57 9.63
C LEU A 138 4.62 -4.29 8.99
N ALA A 139 3.79 -3.55 8.26
CA ALA A 139 4.15 -2.29 7.63
C ALA A 139 3.23 -1.17 8.12
N ILE A 140 3.75 -0.26 8.94
CA ILE A 140 3.00 0.88 9.46
C ILE A 140 2.79 1.89 8.33
N GLU A 141 1.55 2.23 8.05
CA GLU A 141 1.18 3.23 7.06
C GLU A 141 0.88 4.59 7.71
N PRO A 142 1.74 5.60 7.51
CA PRO A 142 1.39 6.96 7.87
C PRO A 142 0.39 7.51 6.85
N LEU A 143 -0.74 8.05 7.33
CA LEU A 143 -1.74 8.66 6.45
C LEU A 143 -1.68 10.18 6.52
N HIS A 144 -2.10 10.85 5.45
CA HIS A 144 -2.20 12.31 5.40
C HIS A 144 -2.94 12.86 6.64
N PRO A 145 -2.51 13.97 7.25
CA PRO A 145 -3.07 14.50 8.49
C PRO A 145 -4.58 14.71 8.50
N MET A 146 -5.22 14.88 7.33
CA MET A 146 -6.67 14.97 7.22
C MET A 146 -7.41 13.75 7.75
N TYR A 147 -6.71 12.60 7.84
CA TYR A 147 -7.26 11.33 8.32
C TYR A 147 -6.95 11.05 9.80
N ALA A 148 -6.39 12.02 10.54
CA ALA A 148 -5.99 11.81 11.93
C ALA A 148 -7.16 11.49 12.86
N SER A 149 -8.36 11.97 12.51
CA SER A 149 -9.57 11.79 13.33
C SER A 149 -10.25 10.42 13.14
N ASP A 150 -10.06 9.77 11.99
CA ASP A 150 -10.87 8.60 11.65
C ASP A 150 -10.05 7.36 11.22
N ARG A 151 -8.82 7.56 10.74
CA ARG A 151 -8.02 6.45 10.17
C ARG A 151 -6.66 6.25 10.77
N SER A 152 -5.85 7.32 10.97
CA SER A 152 -4.48 7.14 11.47
C SER A 152 -4.00 8.33 12.29
N VAL A 153 -3.65 8.06 13.55
CA VAL A 153 -2.96 9.02 14.42
C VAL A 153 -1.47 9.15 14.07
N VAL A 154 -0.95 8.29 13.20
CA VAL A 154 0.40 8.35 12.64
C VAL A 154 0.29 9.02 11.27
N THR A 155 0.84 10.23 11.15
CA THR A 155 0.56 11.12 10.00
C THR A 155 1.80 11.56 9.24
N THR A 156 2.99 11.15 9.67
CA THR A 156 4.25 11.43 8.99
C THR A 156 5.11 10.16 8.94
N LEU A 157 5.99 10.08 7.94
CA LEU A 157 6.94 8.98 7.84
C LEU A 157 7.86 8.91 9.06
N ARG A 158 8.24 10.06 9.64
CA ARG A 158 9.01 10.13 10.89
C ARG A 158 8.31 9.40 12.03
N GLN A 159 7.00 9.65 12.24
CA GLN A 159 6.25 9.00 13.31
C GLN A 159 6.14 7.49 13.10
N ALA A 160 5.96 7.04 11.86
CA ALA A 160 5.94 5.62 11.53
C ALA A 160 7.29 4.95 11.79
N LEU A 161 8.40 5.61 11.45
CA LEU A 161 9.75 5.14 11.72
C LEU A 161 10.06 5.10 13.23
N ASP A 162 9.67 6.13 13.99
CA ASP A 162 9.85 6.16 15.45
C ASP A 162 9.17 4.95 16.15
N LEU A 163 8.06 4.46 15.58
CA LEU A 163 7.40 3.23 16.05
C LEU A 163 8.11 1.98 15.52
N ALA A 164 8.43 1.92 14.23
CA ALA A 164 9.00 0.74 13.59
C ALA A 164 10.40 0.39 14.12
N GLU A 165 11.21 1.39 14.47
CA GLU A 165 12.59 1.23 14.97
C GLU A 165 12.68 0.61 16.36
N ARG A 166 11.56 0.46 17.06
CA ARG A 166 11.48 -0.28 18.33
C ARG A 166 11.62 -1.79 18.15
N PHE A 167 11.49 -2.28 16.90
CA PHE A 167 11.48 -3.70 16.55
C PHE A 167 12.59 -4.02 15.52
N PRO A 168 12.97 -5.29 15.33
CA PRO A 168 13.81 -5.71 14.22
C PRO A 168 13.22 -5.28 12.86
N ALA A 169 14.09 -4.93 11.90
CA ALA A 169 13.65 -4.39 10.62
C ALA A 169 12.87 -5.40 9.76
N ASP A 170 13.12 -6.67 9.93
CA ASP A 170 12.41 -7.77 9.27
C ASP A 170 11.02 -8.04 9.88
N GLN A 171 10.75 -7.54 11.09
CA GLN A 171 9.44 -7.68 11.75
C GLN A 171 8.53 -6.50 11.47
N VAL A 172 9.06 -5.26 11.60
CA VAL A 172 8.27 -4.04 11.43
C VAL A 172 8.99 -3.07 10.52
N GLY A 173 8.29 -2.68 9.47
CA GLY A 173 8.70 -1.62 8.54
C GLY A 173 7.61 -0.58 8.36
N VAL A 174 7.75 0.23 7.33
CA VAL A 174 6.83 1.32 6.99
C VAL A 174 6.37 1.20 5.54
N VAL A 175 5.17 1.70 5.28
CA VAL A 175 4.68 1.97 3.93
C VAL A 175 5.11 3.38 3.53
N VAL A 176 5.62 3.52 2.33
CA VAL A 176 5.81 4.80 1.67
C VAL A 176 4.68 4.94 0.65
N ASP A 177 3.64 5.70 0.97
CA ASP A 177 2.55 6.03 0.03
C ASP A 177 2.66 7.49 -0.40
N SER A 178 2.85 7.72 -1.69
CA SER A 178 2.97 9.04 -2.27
C SER A 178 1.76 9.93 -1.99
N TYR A 179 0.54 9.36 -2.01
CA TYR A 179 -0.70 10.08 -1.73
C TYR A 179 -0.75 10.66 -0.31
N HIS A 180 -0.12 10.00 0.64
CA HIS A 180 -0.14 10.40 2.04
C HIS A 180 1.05 11.25 2.46
N LEU A 181 2.15 11.24 1.69
CA LEU A 181 3.43 11.82 2.12
C LEU A 181 3.92 13.00 1.25
N TRP A 182 3.29 13.30 0.11
CA TRP A 182 3.75 14.30 -0.85
C TRP A 182 3.89 15.72 -0.26
N TRP A 183 3.11 16.04 0.76
CA TRP A 183 3.04 17.35 1.43
C TRP A 183 4.11 17.55 2.52
N ASP A 184 4.74 16.47 3.00
CA ASP A 184 5.68 16.50 4.14
C ASP A 184 7.07 16.91 3.63
N ASP A 185 7.51 18.12 3.99
CA ASP A 185 8.80 18.67 3.61
C ASP A 185 10.00 17.91 4.20
N THR A 186 9.77 17.06 5.20
CA THR A 186 10.80 16.23 5.83
C THR A 186 10.94 14.86 5.16
N VAL A 187 10.06 14.50 4.22
CA VAL A 187 9.96 13.14 3.66
C VAL A 187 11.27 12.64 3.05
N ALA A 188 12.06 13.51 2.40
CA ALA A 188 13.34 13.13 1.79
C ALA A 188 14.33 12.59 2.84
N GLY A 189 14.50 13.30 3.96
CA GLY A 189 15.36 12.86 5.06
C GLY A 189 14.85 11.60 5.74
N GLN A 190 13.51 11.44 5.83
CA GLN A 190 12.92 10.24 6.42
C GLN A 190 13.02 9.01 5.50
N LEU A 191 13.00 9.19 4.18
CA LEU A 191 13.27 8.11 3.22
C LEU A 191 14.72 7.62 3.31
N ALA A 192 15.69 8.53 3.44
CA ALA A 192 17.08 8.16 3.67
C ALA A 192 17.23 7.36 4.98
N ARG A 193 16.64 7.84 6.10
CA ARG A 193 16.60 7.13 7.39
C ARG A 193 15.97 5.74 7.26
N ALA A 194 14.85 5.63 6.55
CA ALA A 194 14.19 4.37 6.32
C ALA A 194 15.07 3.38 5.54
N GLY A 195 15.85 3.88 4.59
CA GLY A 195 16.81 3.10 3.81
C GLY A 195 17.97 2.59 4.65
N GLU A 196 18.61 3.46 5.44
CA GLU A 196 19.69 3.09 6.36
C GLU A 196 19.28 1.97 7.33
N GLY A 197 18.03 2.03 7.81
CA GLY A 197 17.45 1.02 8.69
C GLY A 197 16.84 -0.20 7.97
N GLY A 198 16.80 -0.26 6.65
CA GLY A 198 16.12 -1.31 5.89
C GLY A 198 14.60 -1.37 6.17
N ARG A 199 13.97 -0.20 6.44
CA ARG A 199 12.60 -0.12 6.97
C ARG A 199 11.50 -0.02 5.92
N ILE A 200 11.79 0.27 4.66
CA ILE A 200 10.75 0.34 3.61
C ILE A 200 10.23 -1.07 3.35
N ALA A 201 8.98 -1.32 3.71
CA ALA A 201 8.32 -2.61 3.52
C ALA A 201 7.42 -2.62 2.27
N ALA A 202 6.82 -1.48 1.92
CA ALA A 202 6.01 -1.30 0.73
C ALA A 202 6.16 0.12 0.16
N LEU A 203 6.03 0.24 -1.16
CA LEU A 203 5.94 1.51 -1.89
C LEU A 203 4.62 1.54 -2.65
N GLN A 204 3.77 2.51 -2.32
CA GLN A 204 2.46 2.72 -2.94
C GLN A 204 2.41 4.08 -3.63
N LEU A 205 1.82 4.10 -4.82
CA LEU A 205 1.72 5.29 -5.64
C LEU A 205 0.27 5.56 -6.02
N ALA A 206 -0.16 6.79 -5.77
CA ALA A 206 -1.35 7.42 -6.30
C ALA A 206 -1.12 8.93 -6.38
N ASP A 207 -1.92 9.63 -7.17
CA ASP A 207 -1.73 11.05 -7.36
C ASP A 207 -2.77 11.88 -6.60
N TRP A 208 -2.35 13.09 -6.20
CA TRP A 208 -3.18 14.05 -5.47
C TRP A 208 -3.70 15.11 -6.44
N VAL A 209 -5.00 15.05 -6.74
CA VAL A 209 -5.66 15.98 -7.66
C VAL A 209 -5.96 17.31 -6.97
N THR A 210 -5.73 18.41 -7.66
CA THR A 210 -6.07 19.76 -7.18
C THR A 210 -7.03 20.45 -8.15
N PRO A 211 -8.12 21.07 -7.66
CA PRO A 211 -8.57 21.10 -6.27
C PRO A 211 -8.96 19.71 -5.77
N LEU A 212 -8.82 19.49 -4.45
CA LEU A 212 -9.19 18.21 -3.85
C LEU A 212 -10.68 17.96 -4.06
N PRO A 213 -11.07 16.82 -4.64
CA PRO A 213 -12.47 16.50 -4.86
C PRO A 213 -13.21 16.26 -3.53
N GLU A 214 -14.52 16.45 -3.52
CA GLU A 214 -15.35 16.04 -2.40
C GLU A 214 -15.19 14.54 -2.15
N GLY A 215 -15.05 14.14 -0.87
CA GLY A 215 -14.77 12.73 -0.53
C GLY A 215 -13.35 12.29 -0.87
N ALA A 216 -12.35 13.05 -0.46
CA ALA A 216 -10.92 12.89 -0.72
C ALA A 216 -10.40 11.44 -0.75
N LEU A 217 -10.91 10.54 0.12
CA LEU A 217 -10.51 9.15 0.14
C LEU A 217 -10.73 8.45 -1.20
N LEU A 218 -11.86 8.73 -1.86
CA LEU A 218 -12.29 8.06 -3.11
C LEU A 218 -12.02 8.93 -4.36
N GLY A 219 -11.29 10.01 -4.18
CA GLY A 219 -10.97 10.97 -5.21
C GLY A 219 -9.49 10.98 -5.62
N ARG A 220 -8.75 9.88 -5.37
CA ARG A 220 -7.35 9.80 -5.80
C ARG A 220 -7.26 9.90 -7.32
N GLY A 221 -6.22 10.59 -7.79
CA GLY A 221 -5.89 10.70 -9.21
C GLY A 221 -5.24 9.44 -9.74
N GLN A 222 -5.44 9.17 -11.04
CA GLN A 222 -4.61 8.22 -11.78
C GLN A 222 -3.18 8.77 -11.83
N LEU A 223 -2.20 7.91 -11.99
CA LEU A 223 -0.79 8.31 -12.03
C LEU A 223 -0.57 9.42 -13.09
N GLY A 224 -0.12 10.59 -12.64
CA GLY A 224 0.09 11.78 -13.47
C GLY A 224 -1.14 12.68 -13.66
N ASP A 225 -2.25 12.46 -12.95
CA ASP A 225 -3.42 13.36 -12.97
C ASP A 225 -3.26 14.57 -12.03
N GLY A 226 -2.36 14.52 -11.09
CA GLY A 226 -2.28 15.49 -9.99
C GLY A 226 -0.92 16.19 -9.86
N CYS A 227 -0.56 16.53 -8.63
CA CYS A 227 0.61 17.36 -8.32
C CYS A 227 1.78 16.57 -7.69
N VAL A 228 1.66 15.26 -7.51
CA VAL A 228 2.70 14.47 -6.85
C VAL A 228 3.82 14.13 -7.83
N ASP A 229 5.05 14.38 -7.44
CA ASP A 229 6.21 13.86 -8.18
C ASP A 229 6.41 12.37 -7.89
N LEU A 230 5.65 11.53 -8.62
CA LEU A 230 5.64 10.08 -8.46
C LEU A 230 7.00 9.44 -8.76
N ARG A 231 7.72 10.02 -9.74
CA ARG A 231 9.07 9.57 -10.09
C ARG A 231 10.03 9.83 -8.95
N TRP A 232 9.98 10.99 -8.35
CA TRP A 232 10.82 11.33 -7.22
C TRP A 232 10.62 10.30 -6.08
N PHE A 233 9.38 9.95 -5.72
CA PHE A 233 9.11 8.91 -4.72
C PHE A 233 9.73 7.57 -5.09
N PHE A 234 9.58 7.15 -6.35
CA PHE A 234 10.17 5.90 -6.84
C PHE A 234 11.70 5.93 -6.78
N GLU A 235 12.32 7.02 -7.25
CA GLU A 235 13.78 7.19 -7.27
C GLU A 235 14.34 7.26 -5.84
N GLN A 236 13.72 8.01 -4.92
CA GLN A 236 14.17 8.10 -3.53
C GLN A 236 14.03 6.76 -2.81
N ALA A 237 12.91 6.06 -2.92
CA ALA A 237 12.75 4.74 -2.32
C ALA A 237 13.76 3.72 -2.89
N THR A 238 14.03 3.78 -4.20
CA THR A 238 15.03 2.92 -4.86
C THR A 238 16.44 3.26 -4.40
N ALA A 239 16.80 4.54 -4.30
CA ALA A 239 18.10 5.00 -3.78
C ALA A 239 18.28 4.61 -2.30
N ALA A 240 17.19 4.59 -1.53
CA ALA A 240 17.15 4.10 -0.15
C ALA A 240 17.20 2.55 -0.05
N GLY A 241 17.44 1.84 -1.15
CA GLY A 241 17.65 0.37 -1.17
C GLY A 241 16.37 -0.45 -1.33
N TYR A 242 15.19 0.15 -1.51
CA TYR A 242 13.97 -0.62 -1.74
C TYR A 242 13.95 -1.24 -3.13
N GLN A 243 13.89 -2.58 -3.20
CA GLN A 243 13.86 -3.36 -4.43
C GLN A 243 12.55 -4.13 -4.63
N GLY A 244 11.60 -3.98 -3.70
CA GLY A 244 10.29 -4.66 -3.74
C GLY A 244 9.35 -4.13 -4.82
N PRO A 245 8.13 -4.70 -4.90
CA PRO A 245 7.08 -4.24 -5.80
C PRO A 245 6.67 -2.79 -5.55
N VAL A 246 6.22 -2.13 -6.61
CA VAL A 246 5.69 -0.75 -6.57
C VAL A 246 4.21 -0.81 -6.89
N GLU A 247 3.37 -0.56 -5.91
CA GLU A 247 1.92 -0.69 -6.04
C GLU A 247 1.28 0.59 -6.57
N ALA A 248 0.46 0.47 -7.62
CA ALA A 248 -0.51 1.51 -7.96
C ALA A 248 -1.77 1.27 -7.12
N GLU A 249 -2.00 2.12 -6.10
CA GLU A 249 -3.15 2.02 -5.20
C GLU A 249 -4.06 3.23 -5.32
N ILE A 250 -5.09 3.12 -6.16
CA ILE A 250 -5.91 4.26 -6.54
C ILE A 250 -7.37 4.05 -6.12
N PHE A 251 -7.76 4.70 -5.02
CA PHE A 251 -9.17 4.76 -4.59
C PHE A 251 -9.90 5.84 -5.40
N SER A 252 -10.63 5.44 -6.43
CA SER A 252 -11.30 6.38 -7.32
C SER A 252 -12.64 5.85 -7.82
N THR A 253 -13.73 6.49 -7.39
CA THR A 253 -15.07 6.17 -7.89
C THR A 253 -15.17 6.34 -9.41
N ARG A 254 -14.41 7.27 -9.98
CA ARG A 254 -14.30 7.48 -11.42
C ARG A 254 -13.70 6.26 -12.14
N LEU A 255 -12.64 5.67 -11.59
CA LEU A 255 -12.01 4.48 -12.18
C LEU A 255 -12.89 3.24 -12.01
N TRP A 256 -13.56 3.11 -10.87
CA TRP A 256 -14.43 1.97 -10.58
C TRP A 256 -15.69 1.91 -11.48
N ALA A 257 -16.10 3.04 -12.07
CA ALA A 257 -17.19 3.13 -13.02
C ALA A 257 -16.80 2.71 -14.46
N ARG A 258 -15.51 2.44 -14.70
CA ARG A 258 -14.96 2.09 -16.01
C ARG A 258 -14.70 0.59 -16.15
N ASN A 259 -14.42 0.15 -17.37
CA ASN A 259 -13.95 -1.20 -17.62
C ASN A 259 -12.58 -1.42 -16.96
N GLY A 260 -12.46 -2.51 -16.18
CA GLY A 260 -11.23 -2.78 -15.42
C GLY A 260 -10.00 -3.04 -16.29
N ALA A 261 -10.17 -3.65 -17.48
CA ALA A 261 -9.06 -3.87 -18.41
C ALA A 261 -8.53 -2.56 -19.00
N GLU A 262 -9.41 -1.62 -19.30
CA GLU A 262 -9.01 -0.27 -19.74
C GLU A 262 -8.29 0.48 -18.62
N VAL A 263 -8.78 0.38 -17.38
CA VAL A 263 -8.13 1.00 -16.21
C VAL A 263 -6.74 0.41 -16.00
N LEU A 264 -6.58 -0.92 -16.08
CA LEU A 264 -5.27 -1.55 -15.97
C LEU A 264 -4.33 -1.10 -17.08
N ALA A 265 -4.76 -1.13 -18.33
CA ALA A 265 -3.94 -0.71 -19.48
C ALA A 265 -3.47 0.73 -19.33
N GLU A 266 -4.38 1.65 -18.98
CA GLU A 266 -4.03 3.06 -18.70
C GLU A 266 -3.06 3.18 -17.52
N THR A 267 -3.26 2.43 -16.43
CA THR A 267 -2.37 2.48 -15.26
C THR A 267 -0.96 2.03 -15.62
N LEU A 268 -0.81 0.99 -16.45
CA LEU A 268 0.48 0.51 -16.93
C LEU A 268 1.20 1.55 -17.82
N GLU A 269 0.47 2.15 -18.77
CA GLU A 269 1.02 3.22 -19.62
C GLU A 269 1.51 4.40 -18.77
N ARG A 270 0.67 4.84 -17.83
CA ARG A 270 0.99 5.96 -16.95
C ARG A 270 2.13 5.65 -15.98
N TYR A 271 2.23 4.43 -15.48
CA TYR A 271 3.36 4.00 -14.67
C TYR A 271 4.68 4.10 -15.45
N LEU A 272 4.70 3.62 -16.70
CA LEU A 272 5.86 3.75 -17.56
C LEU A 272 6.22 5.22 -17.82
N ARG A 273 5.23 6.06 -18.05
CA ARG A 273 5.40 7.48 -18.39
C ARG A 273 5.79 8.35 -17.19
N TYR A 274 5.08 8.23 -16.08
CA TYR A 274 5.20 9.17 -14.95
C TYR A 274 6.09 8.66 -13.82
N VAL A 275 6.36 7.37 -13.76
CA VAL A 275 7.21 6.78 -12.72
C VAL A 275 8.58 6.40 -13.28
N LEU A 276 8.65 5.75 -14.45
CA LEU A 276 9.91 5.20 -14.97
C LEU A 276 10.60 6.05 -16.05
N ALA A 277 9.85 6.73 -16.95
CA ALA A 277 10.46 7.47 -18.04
C ALA A 277 11.29 8.65 -17.53
N ARG A 278 12.52 8.81 -17.99
CA ARG A 278 13.37 9.98 -17.68
C ARG A 278 13.01 11.17 -18.57
N PRO A 279 13.03 12.41 -18.08
CA PRO A 279 12.89 13.59 -18.92
C PRO A 279 13.94 13.57 -20.02
N GLY A 280 13.52 13.67 -21.31
CA GLY A 280 14.42 13.71 -22.46
C GLY A 280 14.77 12.37 -23.10
N VAL A 281 14.30 11.23 -22.57
CA VAL A 281 14.34 9.94 -23.28
C VAL A 281 12.94 9.69 -23.86
N ALA A 282 12.81 9.74 -25.18
CA ALA A 282 11.56 9.37 -25.86
C ALA A 282 11.16 7.96 -25.40
N ALA A 283 9.89 7.77 -25.04
CA ALA A 283 9.37 6.44 -24.75
C ALA A 283 9.72 5.50 -25.92
N ASP A 284 10.26 4.33 -25.60
CA ASP A 284 10.62 3.33 -26.60
C ASP A 284 9.38 2.99 -27.44
N PRO A 285 9.38 3.29 -28.76
CA PRO A 285 8.20 3.12 -29.60
C PRO A 285 7.72 1.66 -29.68
N GLU A 286 8.58 0.68 -29.40
CA GLU A 286 8.18 -0.74 -29.34
C GLU A 286 7.25 -1.06 -28.16
N ILE A 287 7.28 -0.26 -27.08
CA ILE A 287 6.41 -0.46 -25.90
C ILE A 287 5.00 0.07 -26.19
N ALA A 288 4.88 1.20 -26.88
CA ALA A 288 3.60 1.80 -27.25
C ALA A 288 2.83 0.93 -28.28
N GLN A 289 3.53 0.29 -29.21
CA GLN A 289 2.93 -0.53 -30.26
C GLN A 289 2.34 -1.84 -29.74
N ARG A 290 2.91 -2.45 -28.71
CA ARG A 290 2.44 -3.73 -28.16
C ARG A 290 1.19 -3.63 -27.27
N VAL A 291 0.84 -2.44 -26.81
CA VAL A 291 -0.38 -2.17 -26.04
C VAL A 291 -1.57 -1.94 -26.97
N THR A 292 -1.34 -1.50 -28.22
CA THR A 292 -2.38 -1.21 -29.23
C THR A 292 -2.69 -2.37 -30.17
N GLU A 293 -1.85 -3.40 -30.24
CA GLU A 293 -2.02 -4.52 -31.20
C GLU A 293 -2.58 -5.82 -30.57
N ARG A 294 -3.16 -5.74 -29.39
CA ARG A 294 -3.89 -6.83 -28.73
C ARG A 294 -5.23 -6.31 -28.19
#